data_746ed5213fceede138bacd2b3bdb9a2e
#
_entry.id   746ed5213fceede138bacd2b3bdb9a2e
#
_cell.length_a   1.000
_cell.length_b   1.000
_cell.length_c   1.000
_cell.angle_alpha   90.00
_cell.angle_beta   90.00
_cell.angle_gamma   90.00
#
_symmetry.space_group_name_H-M   'P 1'
#
loop_
_entity.id
_entity.type
_entity.pdbx_description
1 polymer ?
#
loop_
_entity_poly.entity_id
_entity_poly.type
_entity_poly.pdbx_seq_one_letter_code
_entity_poly.pdbx_strand_id
1 'polypeptide(L)'
;LALKGFFPIAELDTLNRPNTHLPSHCDRKLTRGIDMTTGSLGQGFSAAVGMALAAQLDKKDLFVYTIIGDGESQEGQIWEGAMMAGTRGLDHLIAFTDYNKMQIDGYTGDVNTLDPLDKRWESFGWNAQVVDGHASGQILSAVDTAKKQKGHPSMIILNTIKGKGLYFAENKLECHNMNISEEMWKKAVAQLEEEEM
;
A
#
# COMPACT_ATOMS: atom_id res chain seq x y z
N LEU A 1 10.08 -7.06 -4.83
CA LEU A 1 11.40 -7.16 -4.17
C LEU A 1 12.30 -8.16 -4.92
N ALA A 2 11.83 -9.39 -5.22
CA ALA A 2 12.62 -10.36 -6.00
C ALA A 2 13.07 -9.79 -7.35
N LEU A 3 12.17 -9.21 -8.14
CA LEU A 3 12.48 -8.54 -9.41
C LEU A 3 13.47 -7.37 -9.28
N LYS A 4 13.59 -6.79 -8.08
CA LYS A 4 14.60 -5.75 -7.74
C LYS A 4 15.89 -6.34 -7.18
N GLY A 5 16.02 -7.67 -7.09
CA GLY A 5 17.24 -8.34 -6.67
C GLY A 5 17.48 -8.41 -5.16
N PHE A 6 16.47 -8.14 -4.32
CA PHE A 6 16.63 -8.28 -2.86
C PHE A 6 16.79 -9.73 -2.44
N PHE A 7 16.18 -10.67 -3.17
CA PHE A 7 16.32 -12.12 -3.00
C PHE A 7 16.07 -12.86 -4.32
N PRO A 8 16.50 -14.10 -4.47
CA PRO A 8 16.32 -14.89 -5.70
C PRO A 8 14.85 -15.07 -6.08
N ILE A 9 14.52 -14.97 -7.38
CA ILE A 9 13.15 -15.19 -7.89
C ILE A 9 12.62 -16.58 -7.51
N ALA A 10 13.48 -17.62 -7.51
CA ALA A 10 13.10 -18.97 -7.11
C ALA A 10 12.54 -19.08 -5.68
N GLU A 11 12.85 -18.12 -4.79
CA GLU A 11 12.26 -18.11 -3.44
C GLU A 11 10.75 -17.83 -3.47
N LEU A 12 10.21 -17.22 -4.54
CA LEU A 12 8.77 -16.98 -4.68
C LEU A 12 7.96 -18.29 -4.63
N ASP A 13 8.53 -19.40 -5.06
CA ASP A 13 7.89 -20.73 -5.00
C ASP A 13 7.68 -21.24 -3.57
N THR A 14 8.30 -20.58 -2.59
CA THR A 14 8.19 -20.94 -1.17
C THR A 14 7.16 -20.13 -0.40
N LEU A 15 6.44 -19.21 -1.06
CA LEU A 15 5.42 -18.35 -0.43
C LEU A 15 4.46 -19.19 0.44
N ASN A 16 4.29 -18.80 1.70
CA ASN A 16 3.40 -19.46 2.66
C ASN A 16 3.71 -20.95 2.97
N ARG A 17 4.88 -21.45 2.60
CA ARG A 17 5.31 -22.80 2.98
C ARG A 17 5.97 -22.81 4.37
N PRO A 18 5.97 -23.95 5.09
CA PRO A 18 6.74 -24.06 6.31
C PRO A 18 8.22 -23.70 6.10
N ASN A 19 8.80 -22.94 7.04
CA ASN A 19 10.18 -22.47 7.01
C ASN A 19 10.53 -21.53 5.84
N THR A 20 9.55 -20.92 5.21
CA THR A 20 9.78 -19.90 4.17
C THR A 20 10.33 -18.59 4.76
N HIS A 21 11.09 -17.85 3.93
CA HIS A 21 11.40 -16.44 4.18
C HIS A 21 10.31 -15.49 3.68
N LEU A 22 9.24 -16.03 3.08
CA LEU A 22 8.13 -15.29 2.48
C LEU A 22 6.79 -15.66 3.14
N PRO A 23 6.55 -15.26 4.41
CA PRO A 23 5.25 -15.45 5.05
C PRO A 23 4.19 -14.53 4.44
N SER A 24 2.89 -14.83 4.61
CA SER A 24 1.77 -14.01 4.14
C SER A 24 1.84 -12.56 4.60
N HIS A 25 2.19 -12.33 5.85
CA HIS A 25 2.48 -11.01 6.38
C HIS A 25 3.98 -10.81 6.45
N CYS A 26 4.46 -9.78 5.78
CA CYS A 26 5.90 -9.50 5.67
C CYS A 26 6.56 -9.39 7.05
N ASP A 27 7.68 -10.09 7.22
CA ASP A 27 8.49 -10.02 8.43
C ASP A 27 9.90 -9.51 8.10
N ARG A 28 10.30 -8.41 8.73
CA ARG A 28 11.61 -7.78 8.50
C ARG A 28 12.81 -8.66 8.87
N LYS A 29 12.61 -9.69 9.72
CA LYS A 29 13.67 -10.61 10.11
C LYS A 29 13.83 -11.77 9.12
N LEU A 30 12.79 -12.04 8.34
CA LEU A 30 12.74 -13.15 7.39
C LEU A 30 12.91 -12.67 5.95
N THR A 31 12.15 -11.65 5.53
CA THR A 31 12.09 -11.22 4.14
C THR A 31 13.04 -10.05 3.89
N ARG A 32 14.05 -10.25 3.06
CA ARG A 32 15.00 -9.19 2.68
C ARG A 32 14.29 -8.07 1.93
N GLY A 33 14.62 -6.81 2.28
CA GLY A 33 14.03 -5.61 1.70
C GLY A 33 12.74 -5.17 2.38
N ILE A 34 12.35 -5.79 3.49
CA ILE A 34 11.26 -5.35 4.36
C ILE A 34 11.87 -4.60 5.56
N ASP A 35 11.55 -3.32 5.67
CA ASP A 35 12.08 -2.45 6.73
C ASP A 35 11.27 -2.59 8.03
N MET A 36 9.98 -2.87 7.92
CA MET A 36 9.07 -2.99 9.07
C MET A 36 8.12 -4.18 8.90
N THR A 37 8.01 -5.02 9.94
CA THR A 37 6.98 -6.06 10.03
C THR A 37 5.61 -5.40 10.16
N THR A 38 4.68 -5.73 9.27
CA THR A 38 3.32 -5.16 9.21
C THR A 38 2.28 -6.27 9.03
N GLY A 39 0.98 -5.91 9.03
CA GLY A 39 -0.14 -6.84 8.85
C GLY A 39 -1.24 -6.65 9.90
N SER A 40 -0.89 -6.22 11.11
CA SER A 40 -1.87 -5.68 12.05
C SER A 40 -2.22 -4.27 11.60
N LEU A 41 -3.44 -4.09 11.10
CA LEU A 41 -3.87 -2.88 10.42
C LEU A 41 -3.67 -1.61 11.29
N GLY A 42 -3.16 -0.55 10.67
CA GLY A 42 -2.84 0.73 11.32
C GLY A 42 -1.49 0.77 12.06
N GLN A 43 -0.92 -0.38 12.47
CA GLN A 43 0.33 -0.42 13.24
C GLN A 43 1.53 0.05 12.39
N GLY A 44 1.61 -0.42 11.14
CA GLY A 44 2.66 -0.01 10.20
C GLY A 44 2.64 1.47 9.91
N PHE A 45 1.46 2.06 9.76
CA PHE A 45 1.28 3.49 9.55
C PHE A 45 1.78 4.31 10.75
N SER A 46 1.39 3.93 11.97
CA SER A 46 1.86 4.61 13.19
C SER A 46 3.38 4.51 13.35
N ALA A 47 3.97 3.36 13.01
CA ALA A 47 5.43 3.21 13.01
C ALA A 47 6.09 4.13 11.98
N ALA A 48 5.53 4.27 10.76
CA ALA A 48 6.01 5.19 9.73
C ALA A 48 5.96 6.66 10.20
N VAL A 49 4.88 7.07 10.89
CA VAL A 49 4.79 8.40 11.53
C VAL A 49 5.92 8.60 12.55
N GLY A 50 6.17 7.60 13.39
CA GLY A 50 7.27 7.64 14.36
C GLY A 50 8.65 7.74 13.70
N MET A 51 8.88 6.99 12.61
CA MET A 51 10.14 7.05 11.84
C MET A 51 10.34 8.43 11.20
N ALA A 52 9.29 9.00 10.61
CA ALA A 52 9.35 10.34 10.01
C ALA A 52 9.62 11.42 11.07
N LEU A 53 8.98 11.32 12.22
CA LEU A 53 9.23 12.22 13.35
C LEU A 53 10.67 12.12 13.86
N ALA A 54 11.19 10.90 14.00
CA ALA A 54 12.59 10.68 14.41
C ALA A 54 13.57 11.27 13.38
N ALA A 55 13.31 11.06 12.08
CA ALA A 55 14.13 11.65 11.02
C ALA A 55 14.12 13.18 11.05
N GLN A 56 12.96 13.79 11.29
CA GLN A 56 12.81 15.25 11.44
C GLN A 56 13.60 15.76 12.64
N LEU A 57 13.50 15.12 13.80
CA LEU A 57 14.23 15.48 15.02
C LEU A 57 15.75 15.35 14.85
N ASP A 58 16.18 14.28 14.19
CA ASP A 58 17.60 14.04 13.88
C ASP A 58 18.11 14.89 12.71
N LYS A 59 17.25 15.68 12.05
CA LYS A 59 17.55 16.48 10.85
C LYS A 59 18.13 15.64 9.71
N LYS A 60 17.62 14.41 9.55
CA LYS A 60 18.03 13.50 8.48
C LYS A 60 17.22 13.78 7.22
N ASP A 61 17.91 13.91 6.09
CA ASP A 61 17.29 14.05 4.77
C ASP A 61 16.96 12.66 4.21
N LEU A 62 15.88 12.07 4.73
CA LEU A 62 15.33 10.79 4.26
C LEU A 62 13.80 10.86 4.18
N PHE A 63 13.24 10.16 3.23
CA PHE A 63 11.80 10.00 3.09
C PHE A 63 11.36 8.68 3.69
N VAL A 64 10.23 8.70 4.38
CA VAL A 64 9.52 7.52 4.85
C VAL A 64 8.32 7.27 3.96
N TYR A 65 8.22 6.05 3.42
CA TYR A 65 7.12 5.62 2.57
C TYR A 65 6.29 4.57 3.29
N THR A 66 4.98 4.68 3.18
CA THR A 66 4.06 3.66 3.71
C THR A 66 2.90 3.45 2.75
N ILE A 67 2.42 2.22 2.65
CA ILE A 67 1.25 1.87 1.84
C ILE A 67 0.21 1.31 2.80
N ILE A 68 -1.00 1.82 2.73
CA ILE A 68 -2.16 1.35 3.49
C ILE A 68 -3.28 0.92 2.53
N GLY A 69 -4.08 -0.04 2.95
CA GLY A 69 -5.30 -0.40 2.23
C GLY A 69 -6.44 0.55 2.56
N ASP A 70 -7.47 0.58 1.71
CA ASP A 70 -8.69 1.34 1.97
C ASP A 70 -9.47 0.77 3.17
N GLY A 71 -9.60 -0.55 3.28
CA GLY A 71 -10.15 -1.18 4.49
C GLY A 71 -9.33 -0.86 5.75
N GLU A 72 -8.00 -0.82 5.65
CA GLU A 72 -7.12 -0.39 6.72
C GLU A 72 -7.35 1.07 7.11
N SER A 73 -7.71 1.92 6.17
CA SER A 73 -8.01 3.33 6.41
C SER A 73 -9.28 3.54 7.27
N GLN A 74 -10.05 2.49 7.55
CA GLN A 74 -11.17 2.54 8.50
C GLN A 74 -10.73 2.40 9.96
N GLU A 75 -9.48 1.98 10.22
CA GLU A 75 -8.94 1.87 11.57
C GLU A 75 -8.75 3.26 12.21
N GLY A 76 -9.23 3.43 13.45
CA GLY A 76 -9.08 4.69 14.19
C GLY A 76 -7.65 5.14 14.33
N GLN A 77 -6.72 4.20 14.49
CA GLN A 77 -5.28 4.44 14.62
C GLN A 77 -4.68 5.14 13.39
N ILE A 78 -5.22 4.92 12.18
CA ILE A 78 -4.80 5.64 10.97
C ILE A 78 -5.06 7.15 11.15
N TRP A 79 -6.26 7.52 11.63
CA TRP A 79 -6.64 8.92 11.78
C TRP A 79 -5.94 9.61 12.95
N GLU A 80 -5.66 8.88 14.03
CA GLU A 80 -4.81 9.36 15.13
C GLU A 80 -3.39 9.69 14.63
N GLY A 81 -2.80 8.77 13.83
CA GLY A 81 -1.50 8.98 13.19
C GLY A 81 -1.53 10.11 12.16
N ALA A 82 -2.61 10.22 11.38
CA ALA A 82 -2.80 11.29 10.40
C ALA A 82 -2.81 12.67 11.08
N MET A 83 -3.56 12.81 12.16
CA MET A 83 -3.62 14.05 12.96
C MET A 83 -2.24 14.42 13.50
N MET A 84 -1.51 13.45 14.04
CA MET A 84 -0.15 13.67 14.58
C MET A 84 0.80 14.12 13.47
N ALA A 85 0.82 13.43 12.33
CA ALA A 85 1.72 13.73 11.22
C ALA A 85 1.45 15.11 10.61
N GLY A 86 0.17 15.46 10.40
CA GLY A 86 -0.22 16.78 9.91
C GLY A 86 0.15 17.89 10.88
N THR A 87 -0.14 17.72 12.20
CA THR A 87 0.21 18.70 13.24
C THR A 87 1.72 18.93 13.33
N ARG A 88 2.54 17.89 13.13
CA ARG A 88 4.00 17.97 13.18
C ARG A 88 4.62 18.40 11.86
N GLY A 89 3.83 18.55 10.80
CA GLY A 89 4.30 18.95 9.48
C GLY A 89 5.36 17.97 8.91
N LEU A 90 5.12 16.65 9.01
CA LEU A 90 6.09 15.63 8.62
C LEU A 90 6.20 15.52 7.09
N ASP A 91 6.79 16.51 6.46
CA ASP A 91 6.84 16.66 4.98
C ASP A 91 7.70 15.61 4.26
N HIS A 92 8.50 14.83 4.98
CA HIS A 92 9.20 13.66 4.44
C HIS A 92 8.41 12.34 4.62
N LEU A 93 7.16 12.38 5.10
CA LEU A 93 6.27 11.23 5.12
C LEU A 93 5.38 11.24 3.88
N ILE A 94 5.51 10.21 3.05
CA ILE A 94 4.71 9.99 1.85
C ILE A 94 3.95 8.68 2.03
N ALA A 95 2.64 8.78 2.18
CA ALA A 95 1.75 7.64 2.31
C ALA A 95 0.98 7.39 1.01
N PHE A 96 0.66 6.14 0.76
CA PHE A 96 -0.22 5.72 -0.33
C PHE A 96 -1.43 5.01 0.24
N THR A 97 -2.60 5.21 -0.35
CA THR A 97 -3.75 4.34 -0.12
C THR A 97 -4.03 3.54 -1.39
N ASP A 98 -3.99 2.20 -1.30
CA ASP A 98 -4.55 1.33 -2.34
C ASP A 98 -6.07 1.40 -2.24
N TYR A 99 -6.68 2.26 -3.07
CA TYR A 99 -8.10 2.59 -3.02
C TYR A 99 -8.85 1.81 -4.09
N ASN A 100 -9.02 0.50 -3.85
CA ASN A 100 -9.75 -0.41 -4.73
C ASN A 100 -11.24 -0.56 -4.35
N LYS A 101 -11.67 0.08 -3.26
CA LYS A 101 -13.05 0.13 -2.73
C LYS A 101 -13.57 -1.20 -2.21
N MET A 102 -12.68 -2.16 -1.92
CA MET A 102 -13.04 -3.49 -1.45
C MET A 102 -12.22 -3.89 -0.22
N GLN A 103 -12.88 -4.54 0.71
CA GLN A 103 -12.29 -5.17 1.89
C GLN A 103 -12.86 -6.59 2.07
N ILE A 104 -12.41 -7.34 3.09
CA ILE A 104 -12.86 -8.73 3.30
C ILE A 104 -14.38 -8.84 3.41
N ASP A 105 -15.02 -7.91 4.13
CA ASP A 105 -16.44 -7.97 4.46
C ASP A 105 -17.36 -7.34 3.41
N GLY A 106 -16.82 -6.76 2.34
CA GLY A 106 -17.63 -6.13 1.30
C GLY A 106 -16.97 -4.91 0.65
N TYR A 107 -17.78 -4.10 0.01
CA TYR A 107 -17.33 -2.81 -0.50
C TYR A 107 -17.18 -1.81 0.66
N THR A 108 -16.10 -1.00 0.60
CA THR A 108 -15.83 -0.03 1.67
C THR A 108 -16.95 0.98 1.88
N GLY A 109 -17.71 1.31 0.81
CA GLY A 109 -18.84 2.20 0.88
C GLY A 109 -20.04 1.62 1.65
N ASP A 110 -20.19 0.29 1.65
CA ASP A 110 -21.28 -0.40 2.32
C ASP A 110 -20.94 -0.73 3.78
N VAL A 111 -19.67 -1.02 4.06
CA VAL A 111 -19.21 -1.38 5.41
C VAL A 111 -19.01 -0.11 6.27
N ASN A 112 -18.15 0.79 5.83
CA ASN A 112 -17.88 2.06 6.50
C ASN A 112 -17.27 3.04 5.50
N THR A 113 -18.09 3.96 4.97
CA THR A 113 -17.66 4.84 3.89
C THR A 113 -16.45 5.69 4.23
N LEU A 114 -15.50 5.75 3.31
CA LEU A 114 -14.31 6.61 3.38
C LEU A 114 -14.47 7.87 2.56
N ASP A 115 -15.41 7.91 1.62
CA ASP A 115 -15.59 9.04 0.71
C ASP A 115 -16.11 10.30 1.43
N PRO A 116 -15.63 11.46 1.05
CA PRO A 116 -14.53 11.73 0.13
C PRO A 116 -13.17 11.59 0.82
N LEU A 117 -12.40 10.56 0.47
CA LEU A 117 -11.16 10.19 1.17
C LEU A 117 -10.09 11.29 1.10
N ASP A 118 -9.92 11.95 -0.03
CA ASP A 118 -8.98 13.06 -0.21
C ASP A 118 -9.27 14.18 0.79
N LYS A 119 -10.53 14.57 0.94
CA LYS A 119 -10.94 15.63 1.86
C LYS A 119 -10.73 15.26 3.32
N ARG A 120 -10.85 13.99 3.66
CA ARG A 120 -10.52 13.52 5.02
C ARG A 120 -9.04 13.75 5.32
N TRP A 121 -8.13 13.35 4.42
CA TRP A 121 -6.71 13.56 4.59
C TRP A 121 -6.35 15.04 4.63
N GLU A 122 -6.92 15.85 3.74
CA GLU A 122 -6.73 17.31 3.73
C GLU A 122 -7.17 17.94 5.07
N SER A 123 -8.26 17.46 5.68
CA SER A 123 -8.75 18.00 6.97
C SER A 123 -7.78 17.78 8.13
N PHE A 124 -6.89 16.78 8.02
CA PHE A 124 -5.79 16.55 8.97
C PHE A 124 -4.48 17.25 8.57
N GLY A 125 -4.50 18.15 7.59
CA GLY A 125 -3.33 18.92 7.17
C GLY A 125 -2.38 18.19 6.23
N TRP A 126 -2.86 17.17 5.54
CA TRP A 126 -2.10 16.45 4.52
C TRP A 126 -2.29 17.06 3.12
N ASN A 127 -1.26 16.97 2.29
CA ASN A 127 -1.39 17.19 0.86
C ASN A 127 -1.89 15.90 0.19
N ALA A 128 -3.15 15.88 -0.24
CA ALA A 128 -3.76 14.71 -0.85
C ALA A 128 -3.77 14.81 -2.37
N GLN A 129 -3.38 13.74 -3.05
CA GLN A 129 -3.39 13.60 -4.50
C GLN A 129 -4.14 12.31 -4.87
N VAL A 130 -5.02 12.38 -5.87
CA VAL A 130 -5.74 11.22 -6.39
C VAL A 130 -5.21 10.92 -7.79
N VAL A 131 -4.76 9.70 -8.02
CA VAL A 131 -4.16 9.27 -9.29
C VAL A 131 -4.70 7.92 -9.73
N ASP A 132 -4.55 7.59 -11.01
CA ASP A 132 -4.74 6.23 -11.51
C ASP A 132 -3.61 5.34 -10.96
N GLY A 133 -3.96 4.39 -10.08
CA GLY A 133 -3.01 3.47 -9.43
C GLY A 133 -2.43 2.42 -10.39
N HIS A 134 -2.91 2.35 -11.63
CA HIS A 134 -2.35 1.49 -12.69
C HIS A 134 -1.48 2.26 -13.69
N ALA A 135 -1.38 3.58 -13.55
CA ALA A 135 -0.56 4.43 -14.41
C ALA A 135 0.76 4.81 -13.73
N SER A 136 1.83 4.05 -13.96
CA SER A 136 3.15 4.27 -13.33
C SER A 136 3.66 5.70 -13.49
N GLY A 137 3.41 6.35 -14.63
CA GLY A 137 3.79 7.74 -14.86
C GLY A 137 3.08 8.72 -13.94
N GLN A 138 1.79 8.50 -13.64
CA GLN A 138 1.04 9.33 -12.69
C GLN A 138 1.55 9.14 -11.27
N ILE A 139 1.83 7.89 -10.87
CA ILE A 139 2.38 7.59 -9.55
C ILE A 139 3.73 8.27 -9.36
N LEU A 140 4.64 8.16 -10.32
CA LEU A 140 5.95 8.83 -10.26
C LEU A 140 5.82 10.34 -10.17
N SER A 141 4.96 10.96 -10.98
CA SER A 141 4.70 12.40 -10.94
C SER A 141 4.14 12.85 -9.59
N ALA A 142 3.24 12.06 -9.00
CA ALA A 142 2.68 12.35 -7.67
C ALA A 142 3.76 12.27 -6.56
N VAL A 143 4.65 11.27 -6.64
CA VAL A 143 5.80 11.15 -5.71
C VAL A 143 6.75 12.35 -5.85
N ASP A 144 7.07 12.75 -7.08
CA ASP A 144 7.93 13.92 -7.32
C ASP A 144 7.31 15.22 -6.82
N THR A 145 6.00 15.33 -6.90
CA THR A 145 5.24 16.46 -6.32
C THR A 145 5.29 16.39 -4.80
N ALA A 146 5.04 15.23 -4.21
CA ALA A 146 5.08 15.02 -2.77
C ALA A 146 6.44 15.37 -2.16
N LYS A 147 7.53 14.98 -2.81
CA LYS A 147 8.91 15.30 -2.36
C LYS A 147 9.22 16.80 -2.32
N LYS A 148 8.50 17.60 -3.10
CA LYS A 148 8.67 19.06 -3.14
C LYS A 148 7.81 19.78 -2.09
N GLN A 149 6.83 19.11 -1.50
CA GLN A 149 5.99 19.68 -0.45
C GLN A 149 6.83 20.00 0.79
N LYS A 150 6.47 21.10 1.47
CA LYS A 150 7.10 21.52 2.71
C LYS A 150 6.04 21.79 3.77
N GLY A 151 6.34 21.32 4.99
CA GLY A 151 5.48 21.53 6.15
C GLY A 151 4.19 20.68 6.20
N HIS A 152 3.98 19.79 5.22
CA HIS A 152 2.81 18.91 5.17
C HIS A 152 3.20 17.51 4.69
N PRO A 153 2.77 16.44 5.36
CA PRO A 153 2.89 15.08 4.83
C PRO A 153 2.03 14.91 3.58
N SER A 154 2.35 13.94 2.74
CA SER A 154 1.62 13.68 1.50
C SER A 154 0.92 12.35 1.51
N MET A 155 -0.34 12.34 1.06
CA MET A 155 -1.13 11.14 0.79
C MET A 155 -1.39 11.02 -0.71
N ILE A 156 -1.02 9.90 -1.31
CA ILE A 156 -1.28 9.58 -2.71
C ILE A 156 -2.34 8.47 -2.74
N ILE A 157 -3.55 8.82 -3.14
CA ILE A 157 -4.68 7.89 -3.24
C ILE A 157 -4.63 7.25 -4.62
N LEU A 158 -4.35 5.96 -4.65
CA LEU A 158 -4.24 5.17 -5.86
C LEU A 158 -5.62 4.57 -6.18
N ASN A 159 -6.33 5.11 -7.16
CA ASN A 159 -7.51 4.46 -7.70
C ASN A 159 -7.08 3.18 -8.42
N THR A 160 -7.36 2.04 -7.82
CA THR A 160 -6.98 0.73 -8.33
C THR A 160 -8.20 -0.14 -8.58
N ILE A 161 -7.97 -1.23 -9.29
CA ILE A 161 -8.90 -2.31 -9.49
C ILE A 161 -8.32 -3.53 -8.78
N LYS A 162 -9.02 -4.05 -7.75
CA LYS A 162 -8.59 -5.24 -7.04
C LYS A 162 -8.50 -6.43 -7.99
N GLY A 163 -7.35 -7.14 -8.00
CA GLY A 163 -7.13 -8.31 -8.84
C GLY A 163 -6.96 -8.01 -10.33
N LYS A 164 -6.69 -6.76 -10.73
CA LYS A 164 -6.54 -6.34 -12.13
C LYS A 164 -5.62 -7.26 -12.93
N GLY A 165 -6.07 -7.58 -14.14
CA GLY A 165 -5.35 -8.44 -15.08
C GLY A 165 -5.60 -9.94 -14.90
N LEU A 166 -6.30 -10.35 -13.83
CA LEU A 166 -6.62 -11.76 -13.60
C LEU A 166 -8.12 -12.00 -13.73
N TYR A 167 -8.56 -12.68 -14.77
CA TYR A 167 -9.98 -12.93 -15.11
C TYR A 167 -10.80 -13.51 -13.94
N PHE A 168 -10.16 -14.26 -13.03
CA PHE A 168 -10.81 -14.88 -11.88
C PHE A 168 -10.81 -13.98 -10.64
N ALA A 169 -10.03 -12.90 -10.61
CA ALA A 169 -9.80 -12.06 -9.44
C ALA A 169 -10.32 -10.63 -9.60
N GLU A 170 -10.32 -10.10 -10.83
CA GLU A 170 -10.64 -8.71 -11.10
C GLU A 170 -12.05 -8.34 -10.62
N ASN A 171 -12.12 -7.28 -9.78
CA ASN A 171 -13.35 -6.79 -9.15
C ASN A 171 -14.14 -7.83 -8.34
N LYS A 172 -13.46 -8.81 -7.74
CA LYS A 172 -14.10 -9.82 -6.90
C LYS A 172 -13.63 -9.72 -5.46
N LEU A 173 -14.56 -9.72 -4.52
CA LEU A 173 -14.28 -9.66 -3.09
C LEU A 173 -13.49 -10.89 -2.63
N GLU A 174 -13.83 -12.05 -3.15
CA GLU A 174 -13.24 -13.35 -2.81
C GLU A 174 -11.75 -13.42 -3.11
N CYS A 175 -11.25 -12.57 -4.02
CA CYS A 175 -9.82 -12.59 -4.38
C CYS A 175 -8.90 -12.08 -3.26
N HIS A 176 -9.45 -11.54 -2.18
CA HIS A 176 -8.65 -11.12 -1.02
C HIS A 176 -7.88 -12.31 -0.41
N ASN A 177 -8.51 -13.47 -0.36
CA ASN A 177 -7.89 -14.72 0.05
C ASN A 177 -8.58 -15.88 -0.65
N MET A 178 -7.96 -16.47 -1.67
CA MET A 178 -8.54 -17.53 -2.47
C MET A 178 -7.49 -18.61 -2.84
N ASN A 179 -7.97 -19.83 -3.06
CA ASN A 179 -7.15 -20.88 -3.63
C ASN A 179 -7.11 -20.74 -5.14
N ILE A 180 -5.91 -20.75 -5.72
CA ILE A 180 -5.71 -20.72 -7.17
C ILE A 180 -5.34 -22.12 -7.62
N SER A 181 -6.21 -22.74 -8.44
CA SER A 181 -5.91 -24.05 -9.03
C SER A 181 -4.84 -23.92 -10.14
N GLU A 182 -4.19 -25.03 -10.45
CA GLU A 182 -3.22 -25.09 -11.56
C GLU A 182 -3.85 -24.69 -12.91
N GLU A 183 -5.11 -25.07 -13.13
CA GLU A 183 -5.86 -24.70 -14.32
C GLU A 183 -6.10 -23.19 -14.39
N MET A 184 -6.56 -22.58 -13.29
CA MET A 184 -6.74 -21.13 -13.20
C MET A 184 -5.44 -20.39 -13.46
N TRP A 185 -4.34 -20.85 -12.87
CA TRP A 185 -3.02 -20.26 -13.07
C TRP A 185 -2.59 -20.32 -14.54
N LYS A 186 -2.65 -21.51 -15.17
CA LYS A 186 -2.26 -21.70 -16.59
C LYS A 186 -3.07 -20.79 -17.52
N LYS A 187 -4.38 -20.70 -17.30
CA LYS A 187 -5.26 -19.85 -18.11
C LYS A 187 -4.94 -18.36 -17.91
N ALA A 188 -4.65 -17.92 -16.70
CA ALA A 188 -4.29 -16.53 -16.43
C ALA A 188 -2.96 -16.15 -17.08
N VAL A 189 -1.95 -17.03 -17.02
CA VAL A 189 -0.66 -16.80 -17.68
C VAL A 189 -0.84 -16.65 -19.18
N ALA A 190 -1.60 -17.58 -19.82
CA ALA A 190 -1.88 -17.52 -21.26
C ALA A 190 -2.58 -16.20 -21.65
N GLN A 191 -3.57 -15.75 -20.86
CA GLN A 191 -4.24 -14.47 -21.09
C GLN A 191 -3.27 -13.28 -21.05
N LEU A 192 -2.39 -13.23 -20.05
CA LEU A 192 -1.43 -12.13 -19.91
C LEU A 192 -0.41 -12.11 -21.03
N GLU A 193 0.03 -13.28 -21.51
CA GLU A 193 0.93 -13.39 -22.66
C GLU A 193 0.29 -12.93 -23.98
N GLU A 194 -1.03 -13.15 -24.14
CA GLU A 194 -1.79 -12.66 -25.30
C GLU A 194 -1.97 -11.12 -25.28
N GLU A 195 -2.10 -10.52 -24.11
CA GLU A 195 -2.26 -9.06 -23.94
C GLU A 195 -0.95 -8.28 -24.16
N GLU A 196 0.22 -8.92 -24.00
CA GLU A 196 1.54 -8.32 -24.22
C GLU A 196 2.01 -8.36 -25.68
N MET A 197 1.35 -9.16 -26.55
CA MET A 197 1.67 -9.27 -28.00
C MET A 197 0.94 -8.20 -28.82
#